data_72ad82e99ea729bbbd33fc46cdd27398
#
_entry.id   72ad82e99ea729bbbd33fc46cdd27398
#
_cell.length_a   1.000
_cell.length_b   1.000
_cell.length_c   1.000
_cell.angle_alpha   90.00
_cell.angle_beta   90.00
_cell.angle_gamma   90.00
#
_symmetry.space_group_name_H-M   'P 1'
#
loop_
_entity.id
_entity.type
_entity.pdbx_description
1 polymer ?
#
loop_
_entity_poly.entity_id
_entity_poly.type
_entity_poly.pdbx_seq_one_letter_code
_entity_poly.pdbx_strand_id
1 'polypeptide(L)'
;LINSTSDYEIELRLIANREGLFFPCVRILTLKNPRFEYRKNAIAASIHPSTAALIMEIAKDYLKEDAQIMDPFCGVGTMLIERDKKVPARVMYATDIFGDAIAFARENTELAGAKVNYIHRDFFDFKHEYAFDEIVTNMPLRGKKTKQEMDTFYRDFFEKSKEILAKEAVIIMYTNEIGFVKKQLRLQKNYTILQETCMQPKNDFYLLIMGYKG
;
A
#
# COMPACT_ATOMS: atom_id res chain seq x y z
N LEU A 1 41.65 -6.46 7.67
CA LEU A 1 40.54 -5.56 8.01
C LEU A 1 41.10 -4.35 8.75
N ILE A 2 40.86 -3.15 8.23
CA ILE A 2 41.24 -1.88 8.86
C ILE A 2 39.97 -1.34 9.53
N ASN A 3 40.06 -0.99 10.81
CA ASN A 3 38.95 -0.37 11.51
C ASN A 3 38.94 1.14 11.22
N SER A 4 37.82 1.66 10.74
CA SER A 4 37.57 3.07 10.52
C SER A 4 36.22 3.47 11.07
N THR A 5 36.12 4.64 11.65
CA THR A 5 34.87 5.18 12.21
C THR A 5 34.08 6.04 11.21
N SER A 6 34.70 6.42 10.09
CA SER A 6 34.10 7.35 9.12
C SER A 6 34.18 6.89 7.67
N ASP A 7 35.10 6.00 7.34
CA ASP A 7 35.33 5.51 5.97
C ASP A 7 35.42 3.98 6.02
N TYR A 8 34.28 3.31 5.89
CA TYR A 8 34.17 1.85 5.98
C TYR A 8 33.17 1.31 4.95
N GLU A 9 33.49 0.14 4.43
CA GLU A 9 32.64 -0.58 3.47
C GLU A 9 31.66 -1.53 4.17
N ILE A 10 32.00 -1.98 5.37
CA ILE A 10 31.23 -2.93 6.17
C ILE A 10 31.09 -2.40 7.59
N GLU A 11 29.86 -2.39 8.07
CA GLU A 11 29.52 -2.04 9.45
C GLU A 11 29.04 -3.31 10.19
N LEU A 12 29.69 -3.60 11.31
CA LEU A 12 29.23 -4.65 12.24
C LEU A 12 28.46 -3.99 13.38
N ARG A 13 27.22 -4.40 13.61
CA ARG A 13 26.38 -3.93 14.71
C ARG A 13 26.01 -5.08 15.61
N LEU A 14 26.07 -4.83 16.92
CA LEU A 14 25.45 -5.69 17.91
C LEU A 14 24.18 -5.01 18.42
N ILE A 15 23.04 -5.62 18.18
CA ILE A 15 21.73 -5.12 18.62
C ILE A 15 21.27 -6.00 19.79
N ALA A 16 21.07 -5.39 20.96
CA ALA A 16 20.48 -6.08 22.11
C ALA A 16 18.95 -5.90 22.09
N ASN A 17 18.21 -6.99 22.35
CA ASN A 17 16.78 -6.90 22.62
C ASN A 17 16.52 -6.65 24.13
N ARG A 18 15.25 -6.51 24.51
CA ARG A 18 14.86 -6.28 25.91
C ARG A 18 15.11 -7.47 26.83
N GLU A 19 15.32 -8.65 26.27
CA GLU A 19 15.61 -9.91 26.99
C GLU A 19 17.12 -10.13 27.18
N GLY A 20 17.96 -9.20 26.73
CA GLY A 20 19.41 -9.29 26.83
C GLY A 20 20.08 -10.17 25.78
N LEU A 21 19.35 -10.60 24.75
CA LEU A 21 19.92 -11.33 23.63
C LEU A 21 20.60 -10.38 22.65
N PHE A 22 21.77 -10.76 22.14
CA PHE A 22 22.52 -10.00 21.18
C PHE A 22 22.39 -10.59 19.77
N PHE A 23 22.09 -9.72 18.81
CA PHE A 23 22.00 -10.06 17.40
C PHE A 23 23.14 -9.38 16.65
N PRO A 24 24.12 -10.13 16.12
CA PRO A 24 25.13 -9.58 15.25
C PRO A 24 24.52 -9.29 13.88
N CYS A 25 24.65 -8.07 13.41
CA CYS A 25 24.18 -7.63 12.10
C CYS A 25 25.35 -7.12 11.28
N VAL A 26 25.36 -7.43 10.00
CA VAL A 26 26.33 -6.94 9.04
C VAL A 26 25.62 -6.01 8.06
N ARG A 27 26.09 -4.77 7.92
CA ARG A 27 25.66 -3.85 6.88
C ARG A 27 26.80 -3.66 5.88
N ILE A 28 26.54 -3.98 4.63
CA ILE A 28 27.50 -3.79 3.54
C ILE A 28 27.12 -2.52 2.79
N LEU A 29 27.97 -1.48 2.91
CA LEU A 29 27.68 -0.15 2.38
C LEU A 29 27.96 -0.01 0.88
N THR A 30 28.83 -0.88 0.35
CA THR A 30 29.17 -0.91 -1.08
C THR A 30 28.11 -1.60 -1.94
N LEU A 31 27.19 -2.38 -1.32
CA LEU A 31 26.09 -2.99 -2.04
C LEU A 31 25.01 -1.94 -2.36
N LYS A 32 24.98 -1.51 -3.62
CA LYS A 32 23.83 -0.73 -4.12
C LYS A 32 22.60 -1.62 -4.16
N ASN A 33 21.51 -1.12 -3.58
CA ASN A 33 20.22 -1.76 -3.72
C ASN A 33 19.32 -0.89 -4.61
N PRO A 34 19.31 -1.12 -5.93
CA PRO A 34 18.55 -0.30 -6.88
C PRO A 34 17.05 -0.53 -6.81
N ARG A 35 16.57 -1.48 -5.99
CA ARG A 35 15.17 -1.92 -5.96
C ARG A 35 14.17 -0.76 -5.89
N PHE A 36 14.49 0.31 -5.18
CA PHE A 36 13.61 1.43 -4.93
C PHE A 36 14.04 2.73 -5.61
N GLU A 37 15.00 2.69 -6.52
CA GLU A 37 15.52 3.87 -7.24
C GLU A 37 14.47 4.51 -8.17
N TYR A 38 13.42 3.77 -8.51
CA TYR A 38 12.28 4.29 -9.26
C TYR A 38 11.55 5.41 -8.52
N ARG A 39 11.62 5.42 -7.18
CA ARG A 39 10.89 6.40 -6.37
C ARG A 39 11.67 7.70 -6.25
N LYS A 40 11.64 8.50 -7.31
CA LYS A 40 12.23 9.85 -7.33
C LYS A 40 11.36 10.87 -6.63
N ASN A 41 10.03 10.72 -6.74
CA ASN A 41 9.06 11.66 -6.22
C ASN A 41 8.30 11.08 -5.02
N ALA A 42 8.05 11.94 -4.03
CA ALA A 42 7.24 11.64 -2.85
C ALA A 42 6.47 12.88 -2.42
N ILE A 43 5.28 12.67 -1.87
CA ILE A 43 4.47 13.70 -1.18
C ILE A 43 4.31 13.34 0.29
N ALA A 44 3.82 14.29 1.09
CA ALA A 44 3.46 14.01 2.48
C ALA A 44 2.50 12.82 2.55
N ALA A 45 2.66 11.97 3.56
CA ALA A 45 1.89 10.72 3.74
C ALA A 45 2.09 9.62 2.67
N SER A 46 3.01 9.77 1.72
CA SER A 46 3.36 8.67 0.83
C SER A 46 3.93 7.48 1.60
N ILE A 47 3.42 6.30 1.35
CA ILE A 47 3.97 5.06 1.91
C ILE A 47 5.41 4.86 1.45
N HIS A 48 6.28 4.37 2.34
CA HIS A 48 7.66 4.04 1.98
C HIS A 48 7.69 2.80 1.08
N PRO A 49 8.51 2.75 0.01
CA PRO A 49 8.54 1.62 -0.91
C PRO A 49 8.82 0.27 -0.24
N SER A 50 9.69 0.23 0.77
CA SER A 50 9.96 -1.01 1.52
C SER A 50 8.74 -1.50 2.31
N THR A 51 7.91 -0.59 2.82
CA THR A 51 6.64 -0.94 3.49
C THR A 51 5.65 -1.50 2.49
N ALA A 52 5.50 -0.86 1.32
CA ALA A 52 4.64 -1.36 0.25
C ALA A 52 5.11 -2.74 -0.25
N ALA A 53 6.42 -2.94 -0.44
CA ALA A 53 6.98 -4.23 -0.81
C ALA A 53 6.72 -5.32 0.25
N LEU A 54 6.83 -4.99 1.54
CA LEU A 54 6.52 -5.89 2.63
C LEU A 54 5.03 -6.25 2.66
N ILE A 55 4.15 -5.27 2.41
CA ILE A 55 2.71 -5.51 2.29
C ILE A 55 2.42 -6.53 1.18
N MET A 56 3.04 -6.35 0.00
CA MET A 56 2.85 -7.30 -1.11
C MET A 56 3.45 -8.68 -0.81
N GLU A 57 4.53 -8.77 -0.04
CA GLU A 57 5.07 -10.05 0.42
C GLU A 57 4.11 -10.78 1.36
N ILE A 58 3.52 -10.05 2.31
CA ILE A 58 2.53 -10.62 3.25
C ILE A 58 1.24 -11.02 2.50
N ALA A 59 0.83 -10.22 1.51
CA ALA A 59 -0.39 -10.45 0.75
C ALA A 59 -0.24 -11.46 -0.40
N LYS A 60 0.96 -11.99 -0.67
CA LYS A 60 1.29 -12.75 -1.88
C LYS A 60 0.31 -13.87 -2.23
N ASP A 61 -0.17 -14.60 -1.22
CA ASP A 61 -1.07 -15.74 -1.42
C ASP A 61 -2.51 -15.33 -1.78
N TYR A 62 -2.81 -14.04 -1.72
CA TYR A 62 -4.10 -13.43 -2.09
C TYR A 62 -4.03 -12.69 -3.43
N LEU A 63 -2.82 -12.43 -3.95
CA LEU A 63 -2.62 -11.73 -5.21
C LEU A 63 -2.89 -12.69 -6.38
N LYS A 64 -3.63 -12.23 -7.38
CA LYS A 64 -3.93 -13.03 -8.58
C LYS A 64 -3.05 -12.57 -9.74
N GLU A 65 -2.52 -13.52 -10.51
CA GLU A 65 -1.99 -13.23 -11.84
C GLU A 65 -3.14 -12.77 -12.74
N ASP A 66 -2.83 -11.94 -13.73
CA ASP A 66 -3.82 -11.39 -14.65
C ASP A 66 -4.98 -10.60 -13.99
N ALA A 67 -4.80 -10.12 -12.77
CA ALA A 67 -5.81 -9.34 -12.10
C ALA A 67 -6.01 -7.95 -12.73
N GLN A 68 -7.25 -7.46 -12.72
CA GLN A 68 -7.58 -6.06 -12.92
C GLN A 68 -7.60 -5.36 -11.55
N ILE A 69 -6.76 -4.37 -11.36
CA ILE A 69 -6.46 -3.78 -10.05
C ILE A 69 -6.83 -2.31 -10.01
N MET A 70 -7.34 -1.85 -8.87
CA MET A 70 -7.62 -0.44 -8.59
C MET A 70 -6.89 0.04 -7.34
N ASP A 71 -6.24 1.20 -7.43
CA ASP A 71 -5.84 2.00 -6.27
C ASP A 71 -6.66 3.30 -6.24
N PRO A 72 -7.62 3.42 -5.32
CA PRO A 72 -8.49 4.61 -5.23
C PRO A 72 -7.78 5.88 -4.75
N PHE A 73 -6.64 5.76 -4.06
CA PHE A 73 -5.92 6.86 -3.43
C PHE A 73 -4.41 6.70 -3.64
N CYS A 74 -4.01 6.67 -4.92
CA CYS A 74 -2.71 6.16 -5.33
C CYS A 74 -1.51 7.01 -4.91
N GLY A 75 -1.72 8.30 -4.57
CA GLY A 75 -0.62 9.21 -4.31
C GLY A 75 0.42 9.18 -5.43
N VAL A 76 1.64 8.79 -5.10
CA VAL A 76 2.75 8.71 -6.07
C VAL A 76 2.96 7.31 -6.67
N GLY A 77 1.95 6.43 -6.60
CA GLY A 77 1.89 5.14 -7.30
C GLY A 77 2.63 3.97 -6.64
N THR A 78 3.20 4.15 -5.46
CA THR A 78 4.10 3.17 -4.83
C THR A 78 3.43 1.81 -4.59
N MET A 79 2.17 1.77 -4.16
CA MET A 79 1.45 0.51 -3.88
C MET A 79 1.31 -0.35 -5.13
N LEU A 80 0.87 0.25 -6.25
CA LEU A 80 0.69 -0.48 -7.51
C LEU A 80 2.01 -0.90 -8.14
N ILE A 81 3.06 -0.07 -8.05
CA ILE A 81 4.39 -0.43 -8.54
C ILE A 81 4.91 -1.68 -7.81
N GLU A 82 4.80 -1.73 -6.47
CA GLU A 82 5.25 -2.88 -5.70
C GLU A 82 4.32 -4.10 -5.88
N ARG A 83 3.02 -3.87 -6.15
CA ARG A 83 2.07 -4.93 -6.51
C ARG A 83 2.47 -5.61 -7.82
N ASP A 84 2.75 -4.85 -8.85
CA ASP A 84 3.15 -5.36 -10.17
C ASP A 84 4.49 -6.09 -10.12
N LYS A 85 5.46 -5.55 -9.36
CA LYS A 85 6.76 -6.22 -9.15
C LYS A 85 6.65 -7.54 -8.40
N LYS A 86 5.61 -7.73 -7.58
CA LYS A 86 5.42 -8.96 -6.80
C LYS A 86 4.74 -10.06 -7.63
N VAL A 87 3.64 -9.71 -8.28
CA VAL A 87 2.87 -10.58 -9.19
C VAL A 87 2.37 -9.69 -10.34
N PRO A 88 2.74 -9.95 -11.59
CA PRO A 88 2.30 -9.14 -12.72
C PRO A 88 0.78 -9.06 -12.81
N ALA A 89 0.26 -7.87 -13.10
CA ALA A 89 -1.15 -7.59 -13.28
C ALA A 89 -1.51 -7.53 -14.77
N ARG A 90 -2.77 -7.85 -15.12
CA ARG A 90 -3.29 -7.64 -16.48
C ARG A 90 -3.41 -6.16 -16.79
N VAL A 91 -4.03 -5.40 -15.88
CA VAL A 91 -4.22 -3.96 -16.00
C VAL A 91 -4.38 -3.32 -14.63
N MET A 92 -3.80 -2.15 -14.47
CA MET A 92 -3.90 -1.37 -13.24
C MET A 92 -4.48 0.00 -13.53
N TYR A 93 -5.43 0.42 -12.70
CA TYR A 93 -6.03 1.74 -12.68
C TYR A 93 -5.79 2.40 -11.34
N ALA A 94 -5.65 3.72 -11.37
CA ALA A 94 -5.41 4.49 -10.16
C ALA A 94 -6.06 5.86 -10.22
N THR A 95 -6.64 6.29 -9.12
CA THR A 95 -7.16 7.65 -8.97
C THR A 95 -6.46 8.39 -7.84
N ASP A 96 -6.37 9.70 -7.97
CA ASP A 96 -6.06 10.64 -6.90
C ASP A 96 -6.68 12.00 -7.22
N ILE A 97 -7.06 12.74 -6.19
CA ILE A 97 -7.63 14.09 -6.30
C ILE A 97 -6.55 15.16 -6.53
N PHE A 98 -5.28 14.83 -6.30
CA PHE A 98 -4.15 15.75 -6.46
C PHE A 98 -3.43 15.51 -7.79
N GLY A 99 -3.50 16.50 -8.69
CA GLY A 99 -2.85 16.43 -10.01
C GLY A 99 -1.33 16.23 -9.93
N ASP A 100 -0.67 16.88 -8.99
CA ASP A 100 0.78 16.73 -8.78
C ASP A 100 1.15 15.30 -8.34
N ALA A 101 0.31 14.67 -7.51
CA ALA A 101 0.51 13.27 -7.13
C ALA A 101 0.45 12.35 -8.34
N ILE A 102 -0.52 12.57 -9.24
CA ILE A 102 -0.65 11.82 -10.50
C ILE A 102 0.55 12.03 -11.42
N ALA A 103 1.07 13.27 -11.53
CA ALA A 103 2.28 13.55 -12.32
C ALA A 103 3.48 12.76 -11.77
N PHE A 104 3.71 12.82 -10.46
CA PHE A 104 4.78 12.08 -9.78
C PHE A 104 4.60 10.55 -9.88
N ALA A 105 3.35 10.07 -9.81
CA ALA A 105 3.05 8.66 -9.97
C ALA A 105 3.47 8.15 -11.36
N ARG A 106 3.19 8.92 -12.41
CA ARG A 106 3.58 8.57 -13.79
C ARG A 106 5.09 8.47 -13.95
N GLU A 107 5.84 9.47 -13.44
CA GLU A 107 7.31 9.45 -13.49
C GLU A 107 7.89 8.25 -12.72
N ASN A 108 7.43 8.01 -11.50
CA ASN A 108 7.88 6.86 -10.71
C ASN A 108 7.56 5.52 -11.41
N THR A 109 6.39 5.43 -12.04
CA THR A 109 5.94 4.21 -12.74
C THR A 109 6.74 3.95 -14.00
N GLU A 110 7.07 5.00 -14.77
CA GLU A 110 7.95 4.91 -15.92
C GLU A 110 9.33 4.40 -15.52
N LEU A 111 9.93 4.97 -14.46
CA LEU A 111 11.22 4.55 -13.93
C LEU A 111 11.19 3.11 -13.37
N ALA A 112 10.04 2.66 -12.89
CA ALA A 112 9.84 1.28 -12.41
C ALA A 112 9.66 0.27 -13.54
N GLY A 113 9.38 0.73 -14.78
CA GLY A 113 9.02 -0.11 -15.91
C GLY A 113 7.61 -0.74 -15.81
N ALA A 114 6.75 -0.22 -14.94
CA ALA A 114 5.38 -0.68 -14.76
C ALA A 114 4.41 0.08 -15.68
N LYS A 115 3.15 -0.40 -15.76
CA LYS A 115 2.10 0.24 -16.56
C LYS A 115 0.85 0.45 -15.71
N VAL A 116 0.47 1.70 -15.47
CA VAL A 116 -0.71 2.08 -14.69
C VAL A 116 -1.50 3.16 -15.41
N ASN A 117 -2.80 3.01 -15.47
CA ASN A 117 -3.74 4.01 -16.01
C ASN A 117 -4.09 5.01 -14.89
N TYR A 118 -3.36 6.11 -14.82
CA TYR A 118 -3.58 7.16 -13.82
C TYR A 118 -4.65 8.14 -14.28
N ILE A 119 -5.63 8.39 -13.38
CA ILE A 119 -6.78 9.26 -13.62
C ILE A 119 -6.83 10.31 -12.50
N HIS A 120 -6.69 11.59 -12.85
CA HIS A 120 -6.88 12.70 -11.90
C HIS A 120 -8.38 12.87 -11.65
N ARG A 121 -8.88 12.23 -10.61
CA ARG A 121 -10.32 12.23 -10.26
C ARG A 121 -10.50 11.79 -8.80
N ASP A 122 -11.61 12.23 -8.20
CA ASP A 122 -12.09 11.65 -6.95
C ASP A 122 -12.57 10.20 -7.19
N PHE A 123 -12.14 9.29 -6.34
CA PHE A 123 -12.56 7.89 -6.39
C PHE A 123 -14.09 7.73 -6.32
N PHE A 124 -14.75 8.55 -5.55
CA PHE A 124 -16.20 8.47 -5.38
C PHE A 124 -16.98 8.83 -6.68
N ASP A 125 -16.37 9.59 -7.58
CA ASP A 125 -16.90 9.92 -8.91
C ASP A 125 -16.39 8.98 -9.99
N PHE A 126 -15.52 8.03 -9.67
CA PHE A 126 -14.97 7.11 -10.64
C PHE A 126 -16.01 6.09 -11.11
N LYS A 127 -16.06 5.84 -12.42
CA LYS A 127 -16.90 4.81 -13.05
C LYS A 127 -16.05 4.01 -14.02
N HIS A 128 -16.28 2.73 -14.08
CA HIS A 128 -15.61 1.82 -14.99
C HIS A 128 -16.57 0.74 -15.47
N GLU A 129 -16.39 0.28 -16.71
CA GLU A 129 -17.29 -0.72 -17.33
C GLU A 129 -17.01 -2.15 -16.84
N TYR A 130 -15.78 -2.42 -16.41
CA TYR A 130 -15.35 -3.73 -15.97
C TYR A 130 -15.10 -3.75 -14.47
N ALA A 131 -15.38 -4.89 -13.84
CA ALA A 131 -15.16 -5.08 -12.41
C ALA A 131 -13.68 -5.37 -12.09
N PHE A 132 -13.23 -4.89 -10.92
CA PHE A 132 -11.88 -5.10 -10.43
C PHE A 132 -11.77 -6.35 -9.56
N ASP A 133 -10.70 -7.13 -9.77
CA ASP A 133 -10.37 -8.30 -8.97
C ASP A 133 -9.74 -7.92 -7.65
N GLU A 134 -9.04 -6.78 -7.62
CA GLU A 134 -8.33 -6.30 -6.43
C GLU A 134 -8.46 -4.79 -6.26
N ILE A 135 -8.61 -4.36 -5.01
CA ILE A 135 -8.27 -3.00 -4.57
C ILE A 135 -7.01 -3.09 -3.72
N VAL A 136 -5.99 -2.30 -4.06
CA VAL A 136 -4.70 -2.25 -3.35
C VAL A 136 -4.42 -0.80 -3.00
N THR A 137 -4.49 -0.44 -1.72
CA THR A 137 -4.45 0.97 -1.36
C THR A 137 -3.80 1.26 -0.01
N ASN A 138 -3.14 2.42 0.08
CA ASN A 138 -2.77 3.09 1.31
C ASN A 138 -3.82 4.18 1.59
N MET A 139 -4.65 3.97 2.60
CA MET A 139 -5.75 4.88 2.91
C MET A 139 -5.26 6.27 3.28
N PRO A 140 -5.98 7.32 2.86
CA PRO A 140 -5.66 8.69 3.27
C PRO A 140 -5.66 8.84 4.79
N LEU A 141 -4.69 9.57 5.31
CA LEU A 141 -4.63 9.90 6.72
C LEU A 141 -5.78 10.83 7.11
N ARG A 142 -6.24 10.69 8.34
CA ARG A 142 -7.33 11.51 8.89
C ARG A 142 -7.08 13.03 8.75
N GLY A 143 -5.85 13.48 9.00
CA GLY A 143 -5.52 14.91 8.98
C GLY A 143 -6.41 15.70 9.95
N LYS A 144 -7.09 16.75 9.43
CA LYS A 144 -8.01 17.60 10.21
C LYS A 144 -9.46 17.09 10.25
N LYS A 145 -9.78 15.98 9.60
CA LYS A 145 -11.15 15.44 9.56
C LYS A 145 -11.62 15.01 10.95
N THR A 146 -12.88 15.26 11.23
CA THR A 146 -13.57 14.80 12.45
C THR A 146 -13.77 13.27 12.41
N LYS A 147 -14.14 12.69 13.55
CA LYS A 147 -14.51 11.27 13.60
C LYS A 147 -15.72 10.96 12.71
N GLN A 148 -16.68 11.86 12.63
CA GLN A 148 -17.87 11.69 11.81
C GLN A 148 -17.57 11.72 10.33
N GLU A 149 -16.71 12.65 9.86
CA GLU A 149 -16.24 12.68 8.47
C GLU A 149 -15.47 11.43 8.08
N MET A 150 -14.63 10.90 8.99
CA MET A 150 -13.93 9.64 8.76
C MET A 150 -14.88 8.44 8.70
N ASP A 151 -15.89 8.40 9.56
CA ASP A 151 -16.90 7.35 9.54
C ASP A 151 -17.69 7.35 8.21
N THR A 152 -18.08 8.54 7.76
CA THR A 152 -18.72 8.73 6.44
C THR A 152 -17.78 8.29 5.31
N PHE A 153 -16.52 8.73 5.33
CA PHE A 153 -15.53 8.37 4.32
C PHE A 153 -15.34 6.86 4.17
N TYR A 154 -15.19 6.12 5.30
CA TYR A 154 -15.04 4.67 5.23
C TYR A 154 -16.35 3.97 4.82
N ARG A 155 -17.51 4.46 5.24
CA ARG A 155 -18.80 3.96 4.76
C ARG A 155 -18.89 4.09 3.24
N ASP A 156 -18.63 5.29 2.73
CA ASP A 156 -18.75 5.61 1.31
C ASP A 156 -17.69 4.85 0.48
N PHE A 157 -16.49 4.63 1.03
CA PHE A 157 -15.48 3.78 0.42
C PHE A 157 -15.99 2.35 0.22
N PHE A 158 -16.56 1.72 1.25
CA PHE A 158 -17.06 0.35 1.14
C PHE A 158 -18.30 0.25 0.23
N GLU A 159 -19.20 1.24 0.27
CA GLU A 159 -20.34 1.27 -0.67
C GLU A 159 -19.86 1.43 -2.12
N LYS A 160 -18.94 2.37 -2.36
CA LYS A 160 -18.37 2.58 -3.69
C LYS A 160 -17.61 1.37 -4.21
N SER A 161 -16.90 0.68 -3.33
CA SER A 161 -16.16 -0.54 -3.70
C SER A 161 -17.08 -1.63 -4.23
N LYS A 162 -18.32 -1.78 -3.72
CA LYS A 162 -19.30 -2.75 -4.23
C LYS A 162 -19.68 -2.50 -5.69
N GLU A 163 -19.68 -1.24 -6.12
CA GLU A 163 -20.06 -0.89 -7.49
C GLU A 163 -19.02 -1.32 -8.53
N ILE A 164 -17.76 -1.48 -8.08
CA ILE A 164 -16.63 -1.70 -8.99
C ILE A 164 -15.91 -3.04 -8.79
N LEU A 165 -16.19 -3.76 -7.71
CA LEU A 165 -15.52 -5.03 -7.43
C LEU A 165 -16.19 -6.22 -8.15
N ALA A 166 -15.38 -7.16 -8.59
CA ALA A 166 -15.83 -8.47 -9.05
C ALA A 166 -16.40 -9.29 -7.89
N LYS A 167 -17.20 -10.33 -8.18
CA LYS A 167 -17.91 -11.13 -7.16
C LYS A 167 -17.01 -11.78 -6.13
N GLU A 168 -15.78 -12.09 -6.44
CA GLU A 168 -14.78 -12.71 -5.55
C GLU A 168 -13.49 -11.89 -5.57
N ALA A 169 -13.61 -10.64 -5.16
CA ALA A 169 -12.50 -9.70 -5.13
C ALA A 169 -11.79 -9.67 -3.78
N VAL A 170 -10.59 -9.10 -3.78
CA VAL A 170 -9.78 -8.89 -2.57
C VAL A 170 -9.47 -7.41 -2.40
N ILE A 171 -9.53 -6.92 -1.17
CA ILE A 171 -9.07 -5.58 -0.80
C ILE A 171 -7.83 -5.72 0.08
N ILE A 172 -6.72 -5.14 -0.35
CA ILE A 172 -5.47 -5.03 0.39
C ILE A 172 -5.35 -3.59 0.83
N MET A 173 -5.61 -3.35 2.11
CA MET A 173 -5.73 -2.02 2.69
C MET A 173 -4.69 -1.79 3.76
N TYR A 174 -3.91 -0.72 3.63
CA TYR A 174 -3.02 -0.23 4.67
C TYR A 174 -3.62 1.03 5.30
N THR A 175 -3.81 1.04 6.62
CA THR A 175 -4.49 2.14 7.32
C THR A 175 -4.09 2.21 8.79
N ASN A 176 -4.17 3.42 9.37
CA ASN A 176 -4.08 3.62 10.83
C ASN A 176 -5.46 3.85 11.48
N GLU A 177 -6.54 3.73 10.73
CA GLU A 177 -7.92 3.97 11.20
C GLU A 177 -8.73 2.66 11.23
N ILE A 178 -8.12 1.57 11.73
CA ILE A 178 -8.69 0.22 11.76
C ILE A 178 -10.09 0.16 12.44
N GLY A 179 -10.35 1.07 13.39
CA GLY A 179 -11.62 1.13 14.10
C GLY A 179 -12.81 1.43 13.17
N PHE A 180 -12.64 2.34 12.20
CA PHE A 180 -13.68 2.64 11.20
C PHE A 180 -13.86 1.48 10.24
N VAL A 181 -12.78 0.84 9.79
CA VAL A 181 -12.86 -0.35 8.94
C VAL A 181 -13.68 -1.45 9.62
N LYS A 182 -13.31 -1.82 10.86
CA LYS A 182 -14.03 -2.87 11.62
C LYS A 182 -15.48 -2.51 11.88
N LYS A 183 -15.81 -1.23 12.07
CA LYS A 183 -17.19 -0.77 12.19
C LYS A 183 -17.98 -1.06 10.91
N GLN A 184 -17.43 -0.69 9.75
CA GLN A 184 -18.10 -0.92 8.47
C GLN A 184 -18.25 -2.41 8.16
N LEU A 185 -17.25 -3.24 8.43
CA LEU A 185 -17.33 -4.69 8.22
C LEU A 185 -18.41 -5.38 9.06
N ARG A 186 -18.75 -4.83 10.23
CA ARG A 186 -19.90 -5.33 11.03
C ARG A 186 -21.25 -4.99 10.40
N LEU A 187 -21.34 -3.88 9.68
CA LEU A 187 -22.56 -3.39 9.05
C LEU A 187 -22.75 -4.00 7.64
N GLN A 188 -21.67 -4.33 6.97
CA GLN A 188 -21.65 -4.76 5.58
C GLN A 188 -21.23 -6.23 5.45
N LYS A 189 -22.18 -7.12 5.26
CA LYS A 189 -21.97 -8.57 5.26
C LYS A 189 -21.19 -9.11 4.05
N ASN A 190 -20.98 -8.30 3.03
CA ASN A 190 -20.26 -8.68 1.81
C ASN A 190 -18.75 -8.80 2.00
N TYR A 191 -18.22 -8.29 3.11
CA TYR A 191 -16.77 -8.26 3.35
C TYR A 191 -16.39 -9.13 4.54
N THR A 192 -15.27 -9.84 4.41
CA THR A 192 -14.73 -10.70 5.48
C THR A 192 -13.24 -10.42 5.63
N ILE A 193 -12.74 -10.23 6.86
CA ILE A 193 -11.31 -10.14 7.12
C ILE A 193 -10.70 -11.53 6.90
N LEU A 194 -9.76 -11.62 5.96
CA LEU A 194 -8.96 -12.81 5.69
C LEU A 194 -7.67 -12.78 6.50
N GLN A 195 -7.06 -11.61 6.63
CA GLN A 195 -5.86 -11.40 7.43
C GLN A 195 -5.81 -9.99 7.99
N GLU A 196 -5.32 -9.87 9.23
CA GLU A 196 -5.03 -8.61 9.92
C GLU A 196 -3.60 -8.67 10.47
N THR A 197 -2.78 -7.69 10.15
CA THR A 197 -1.39 -7.63 10.60
C THR A 197 -1.07 -6.23 11.11
N CYS A 198 -0.61 -6.11 12.34
CA CYS A 198 -0.09 -4.85 12.87
C CYS A 198 1.30 -4.60 12.29
N MET A 199 1.42 -3.61 11.42
CA MET A 199 2.67 -3.27 10.71
C MET A 199 3.54 -2.31 11.49
N GLN A 200 2.93 -1.34 12.18
CA GLN A 200 3.63 -0.30 12.95
C GLN A 200 2.90 -0.04 14.29
N PRO A 201 3.22 -0.79 15.34
CA PRO A 201 2.52 -0.68 16.64
C PRO A 201 2.54 0.73 17.25
N LYS A 202 3.61 1.50 17.03
CA LYS A 202 3.73 2.87 17.59
C LYS A 202 2.79 3.88 16.96
N ASN A 203 2.36 3.63 15.72
CA ASN A 203 1.55 4.55 14.91
C ASN A 203 0.21 3.93 14.53
N ASP A 204 -0.14 2.78 15.11
CA ASP A 204 -1.38 2.04 14.89
C ASP A 204 -1.67 1.72 13.40
N PHE A 205 -0.63 1.49 12.60
CA PHE A 205 -0.81 1.09 11.21
C PHE A 205 -1.00 -0.42 11.07
N TYR A 206 -2.04 -0.78 10.34
CA TYR A 206 -2.44 -2.15 10.06
C TYR A 206 -2.54 -2.42 8.57
N LEU A 207 -2.16 -3.62 8.20
CA LEU A 207 -2.53 -4.25 6.94
C LEU A 207 -3.77 -5.09 7.17
N LEU A 208 -4.81 -4.82 6.38
CA LEU A 208 -6.03 -5.63 6.33
C LEU A 208 -6.16 -6.22 4.93
N ILE A 209 -6.30 -7.53 4.87
CA ILE A 209 -6.65 -8.26 3.65
C ILE A 209 -8.08 -8.73 3.83
N MET A 210 -8.97 -8.30 2.95
CA MET A 210 -10.40 -8.55 3.05
C MET A 210 -10.90 -9.20 1.76
N GLY A 211 -11.67 -10.28 1.90
CA GLY A 211 -12.42 -10.87 0.81
C GLY A 211 -13.76 -10.16 0.63
N TYR A 212 -14.15 -9.92 -0.61
CA TYR A 212 -15.47 -9.44 -1.00
C TYR A 212 -16.25 -10.54 -1.71
N LYS A 213 -17.54 -10.68 -1.35
CA LYS A 213 -18.50 -11.56 -2.03
C LYS A 213 -19.70 -10.72 -2.45
N GLY A 214 -19.81 -10.48 -3.76
CA GLY A 214 -20.92 -9.77 -4.37
C GLY A 214 -22.18 -10.60 -4.53
#